data_ca18d69ddd2ca08a6e22fef07c591d7d
#
_entry.id   ca18d69ddd2ca08a6e22fef07c591d7d
#
_cell.length_a   1.000
_cell.length_b   1.000
_cell.length_c   1.000
_cell.angle_alpha   90.00
_cell.angle_beta   90.00
_cell.angle_gamma   90.00
#
_symmetry.space_group_name_H-M   'P 1'
#
loop_
_entity.id
_entity.type
_entity.pdbx_description
1 polymer ?
#
loop_
_entity_poly.entity_id
_entity_poly.type
_entity_poly.pdbx_seq_one_letter_code
_entity_poly.pdbx_strand_id
1 'polypeptide(L)'
;NVSAYELLFRSSLDDVFSCSDSDYASLALLVNSFIAIGIDRLSSGKPVHVNFTQRLLQDGVPSLFPPEVVVVEVLETTMPDPAVLNALARLKEQGFTIALDDYVGQQHLEPFLKLVDIVKVDFSLASSAHRAMIPRSGVKQDAVFLAEKVATRDEFQAAVRHGYRLFQGNFLSHPEIKRGSDIPPDALASLHLL
;
A
#
# COMPACT_ATOMS: atom_id res chain seq x y z
N ASN A 1 -3.18 -8.58 -16.84
CA ASN A 1 -1.86 -7.96 -16.66
C ASN A 1 -1.72 -7.51 -15.22
N VAL A 2 -0.57 -7.79 -14.60
CA VAL A 2 -0.21 -7.25 -13.27
C VAL A 2 0.18 -5.78 -13.44
N SER A 3 -0.43 -4.88 -12.65
CA SER A 3 -0.18 -3.43 -12.71
C SER A 3 0.84 -2.99 -11.66
N ALA A 4 0.79 -3.59 -10.47
CA ALA A 4 1.67 -3.33 -9.33
C ALA A 4 1.72 -4.58 -8.44
N TYR A 5 2.61 -4.56 -7.46
CA TYR A 5 2.67 -5.55 -6.37
C TYR A 5 2.42 -4.86 -5.04
N GLU A 6 1.96 -5.59 -4.05
CA GLU A 6 1.91 -5.16 -2.65
C GLU A 6 2.90 -5.98 -1.84
N LEU A 7 3.72 -5.31 -1.02
CA LEU A 7 4.62 -5.95 -0.09
C LEU A 7 3.94 -6.15 1.26
N LEU A 8 3.61 -7.40 1.55
CA LEU A 8 3.09 -7.80 2.85
C LEU A 8 4.25 -8.26 3.73
N PHE A 9 4.63 -7.46 4.72
CA PHE A 9 5.67 -7.82 5.67
C PHE A 9 5.08 -8.68 6.80
N ARG A 10 5.59 -9.91 6.95
CA ARG A 10 5.29 -10.76 8.10
C ARG A 10 6.59 -11.02 8.86
N SER A 11 6.65 -10.58 10.11
CA SER A 11 7.88 -10.69 10.94
C SER A 11 8.12 -12.06 11.54
N SER A 12 7.12 -12.94 11.58
CA SER A 12 7.24 -14.36 11.98
C SER A 12 5.91 -15.09 11.79
N LEU A 13 5.90 -16.42 12.00
CA LEU A 13 4.71 -17.27 11.94
C LEU A 13 3.73 -17.05 13.11
N ASP A 14 4.07 -16.19 14.08
CA ASP A 14 3.24 -15.91 15.25
C ASP A 14 2.84 -14.42 15.25
N ASP A 15 1.54 -14.18 15.15
CA ASP A 15 0.88 -12.87 15.07
C ASP A 15 0.90 -12.10 16.39
N VAL A 16 2.03 -11.63 16.89
CA VAL A 16 2.02 -10.69 18.03
C VAL A 16 3.05 -9.59 17.83
N PHE A 17 2.62 -8.44 17.31
CA PHE A 17 3.38 -7.19 17.39
C PHE A 17 2.88 -6.33 18.55
N SER A 18 3.79 -5.98 19.47
CA SER A 18 3.57 -4.90 20.43
C SER A 18 3.90 -3.56 19.78
N CYS A 19 3.05 -2.56 20.01
CA CYS A 19 2.98 -1.28 19.31
C CYS A 19 4.21 -0.34 19.41
N SER A 20 5.29 -0.70 20.09
CA SER A 20 6.44 0.18 20.33
C SER A 20 7.69 -0.10 19.49
N ASP A 21 7.81 -1.32 18.93
CA ASP A 21 8.95 -1.73 18.09
C ASP A 21 8.64 -1.89 16.61
N SER A 22 7.35 -1.75 16.24
CA SER A 22 6.86 -2.08 14.88
C SER A 22 7.38 -1.13 13.80
N ASP A 23 7.58 0.16 14.12
CA ASP A 23 8.00 1.17 13.14
C ASP A 23 9.43 0.98 12.69
N TYR A 24 10.35 0.74 13.64
CA TYR A 24 11.74 0.45 13.32
C TYR A 24 11.93 -0.91 12.66
N ALA A 25 11.18 -1.93 13.08
CA ALA A 25 11.21 -3.23 12.45
C ALA A 25 10.67 -3.15 11.01
N SER A 26 9.58 -2.43 10.78
CA SER A 26 9.02 -2.19 9.44
C SER A 26 9.99 -1.41 8.56
N LEU A 27 10.62 -0.36 9.09
CA LEU A 27 11.62 0.41 8.36
C LEU A 27 12.86 -0.44 8.02
N ALA A 28 13.38 -1.21 8.97
CA ALA A 28 14.52 -2.09 8.74
C ALA A 28 14.20 -3.17 7.69
N LEU A 29 13.00 -3.74 7.73
CA LEU A 29 12.53 -4.70 6.73
C LEU A 29 12.36 -4.05 5.35
N LEU A 30 11.81 -2.83 5.28
CA LEU A 30 11.70 -2.05 4.05
C LEU A 30 13.06 -1.79 3.44
N VAL A 31 13.96 -1.19 4.20
CA VAL A 31 15.32 -0.85 3.75
C VAL A 31 16.08 -2.11 3.33
N ASN A 32 16.03 -3.17 4.13
CA ASN A 32 16.66 -4.44 3.80
C ASN A 32 16.08 -5.09 2.54
N SER A 33 14.76 -5.03 2.36
CA SER A 33 14.11 -5.56 1.15
C SER A 33 14.47 -4.76 -0.09
N PHE A 34 14.53 -3.44 0.00
CA PHE A 34 14.95 -2.57 -1.10
C PHE A 34 16.42 -2.78 -1.49
N ILE A 35 17.31 -2.85 -0.50
CA ILE A 35 18.76 -2.95 -0.71
C ILE A 35 19.16 -4.40 -1.06
N ALA A 36 18.66 -5.39 -0.31
CA ALA A 36 19.14 -6.77 -0.40
C ALA A 36 18.52 -7.57 -1.55
N ILE A 37 17.28 -7.30 -1.94
CA ILE A 37 16.56 -8.10 -2.94
C ILE A 37 16.56 -7.39 -4.31
N GLY A 38 16.79 -6.08 -4.34
CA GLY A 38 16.58 -5.27 -5.53
C GLY A 38 15.10 -5.29 -5.92
N ILE A 39 14.35 -4.34 -5.43
CA ILE A 39 12.87 -4.33 -5.61
C ILE A 39 12.47 -4.43 -7.08
N ASP A 40 13.29 -3.87 -7.99
CA ASP A 40 13.10 -3.98 -9.44
C ASP A 40 13.08 -5.44 -9.93
N ARG A 41 13.87 -6.31 -9.29
CA ARG A 41 13.87 -7.74 -9.63
C ARG A 41 12.64 -8.46 -9.10
N LEU A 42 12.15 -8.09 -7.92
CA LEU A 42 10.94 -8.68 -7.34
C LEU A 42 9.69 -8.26 -8.08
N SER A 43 9.61 -7.00 -8.45
CA SER A 43 8.42 -6.40 -9.08
C SER A 43 8.45 -6.44 -10.61
N SER A 44 9.56 -6.92 -11.22
CA SER A 44 9.76 -6.88 -12.66
C SER A 44 9.60 -5.45 -13.22
N GLY A 45 10.11 -4.45 -12.50
CA GLY A 45 10.04 -3.04 -12.85
C GLY A 45 8.65 -2.39 -12.67
N LYS A 46 7.75 -3.02 -11.92
CA LYS A 46 6.42 -2.45 -11.61
C LYS A 46 6.42 -1.76 -10.26
N PRO A 47 5.56 -0.75 -10.06
CA PRO A 47 5.41 -0.12 -8.75
C PRO A 47 5.04 -1.12 -7.66
N VAL A 48 5.48 -0.83 -6.46
CA VAL A 48 5.25 -1.65 -5.28
C VAL A 48 4.53 -0.83 -4.23
N HIS A 49 3.37 -1.30 -3.81
CA HIS A 49 2.60 -0.74 -2.73
C HIS A 49 3.22 -1.11 -1.38
N VAL A 50 3.43 -0.11 -0.54
CA VAL A 50 4.10 -0.25 0.76
C VAL A 50 3.30 0.50 1.81
N ASN A 51 2.97 -0.20 2.89
CA ASN A 51 2.26 0.34 4.04
C ASN A 51 3.18 1.20 4.92
N PHE A 52 2.78 2.45 5.18
CA PHE A 52 3.48 3.36 6.08
C PHE A 52 2.59 3.72 7.27
N THR A 53 3.11 3.53 8.48
CA THR A 53 2.43 4.00 9.69
C THR A 53 2.39 5.52 9.73
N GLN A 54 1.49 6.08 10.53
CA GLN A 54 1.37 7.53 10.73
C GLN A 54 2.74 8.17 11.05
N ARG A 55 3.53 7.54 11.93
CA ARG A 55 4.84 8.03 12.32
C ARG A 55 5.83 8.06 11.16
N LEU A 56 5.90 6.98 10.38
CA LEU A 56 6.80 6.91 9.22
C LEU A 56 6.45 7.97 8.17
N LEU A 57 5.17 8.29 8.00
CA LEU A 57 4.71 9.39 7.13
C LEU A 57 5.17 10.75 7.67
N GLN A 58 4.99 11.02 8.98
CA GLN A 58 5.39 12.26 9.63
C GLN A 58 6.91 12.46 9.60
N ASP A 59 7.68 11.40 9.81
CA ASP A 59 9.15 11.39 9.77
C ASP A 59 9.72 11.48 8.34
N GLY A 60 8.86 11.45 7.31
CA GLY A 60 9.25 11.62 5.91
C GLY A 60 9.96 10.40 5.31
N VAL A 61 9.82 9.23 5.93
CA VAL A 61 10.48 7.99 5.50
C VAL A 61 10.20 7.62 4.05
N PRO A 62 8.96 7.79 3.49
CA PRO A 62 8.73 7.48 2.08
C PRO A 62 9.66 8.23 1.11
N SER A 63 10.11 9.46 1.45
CA SER A 63 11.03 10.26 0.61
C SER A 63 12.44 9.64 0.46
N LEU A 64 12.75 8.58 1.19
CA LEU A 64 13.99 7.82 1.01
C LEU A 64 13.95 6.86 -0.19
N PHE A 65 12.78 6.68 -0.80
CA PHE A 65 12.56 5.75 -1.90
C PHE A 65 12.27 6.49 -3.21
N PRO A 66 12.55 5.89 -4.38
CA PRO A 66 12.18 6.47 -5.66
C PRO A 66 10.65 6.51 -5.84
N PRO A 67 10.06 7.67 -6.18
CA PRO A 67 8.60 7.82 -6.30
C PRO A 67 7.98 6.99 -7.42
N GLU A 68 8.77 6.62 -8.44
CA GLU A 68 8.34 5.76 -9.54
C GLU A 68 8.28 4.27 -9.17
N VAL A 69 8.93 3.89 -8.04
CA VAL A 69 9.01 2.50 -7.59
C VAL A 69 8.02 2.22 -6.48
N VAL A 70 7.78 3.20 -5.59
CA VAL A 70 6.96 3.02 -4.39
C VAL A 70 5.65 3.77 -4.50
N VAL A 71 4.55 3.03 -4.29
CA VAL A 71 3.23 3.59 -3.97
C VAL A 71 3.11 3.65 -2.46
N VAL A 72 2.89 4.84 -1.92
CA VAL A 72 2.76 5.07 -0.47
C VAL A 72 1.35 4.70 -0.04
N GLU A 73 1.19 3.67 0.78
CA GLU A 73 -0.10 3.30 1.35
C GLU A 73 -0.30 3.93 2.72
N VAL A 74 -1.41 4.66 2.86
CA VAL A 74 -1.89 5.24 4.11
C VAL A 74 -2.86 4.27 4.72
N LEU A 75 -2.54 3.76 5.92
CA LEU A 75 -3.38 2.79 6.62
C LEU A 75 -4.70 3.42 7.08
N GLU A 76 -5.76 2.62 7.13
CA GLU A 76 -7.09 3.01 7.61
C GLU A 76 -7.11 3.48 9.07
N THR A 77 -6.08 3.13 9.85
CA THR A 77 -5.90 3.55 11.24
C THR A 77 -5.22 4.92 11.37
N THR A 78 -4.72 5.49 10.28
CA THR A 78 -4.02 6.78 10.27
C THR A 78 -5.00 7.92 10.53
N MET A 79 -4.64 8.80 11.46
CA MET A 79 -5.46 10.00 11.74
C MET A 79 -5.04 11.15 10.81
N PRO A 80 -6.01 11.89 10.22
CA PRO A 80 -5.75 13.00 9.31
C PRO A 80 -5.35 14.28 10.06
N ASP A 81 -4.32 14.20 10.89
CA ASP A 81 -3.80 15.38 11.55
C ASP A 81 -3.01 16.29 10.56
N PRO A 82 -2.77 17.56 10.91
CA PRO A 82 -2.07 18.49 10.01
C PRO A 82 -0.65 18.04 9.62
N ALA A 83 0.05 17.31 10.49
CA ALA A 83 1.40 16.83 10.19
C ALA A 83 1.37 15.75 9.11
N VAL A 84 0.43 14.79 9.20
CA VAL A 84 0.24 13.76 8.17
C VAL A 84 -0.23 14.36 6.86
N LEU A 85 -1.24 15.24 6.88
CA LEU A 85 -1.74 15.88 5.65
C LEU A 85 -0.65 16.68 4.94
N ASN A 86 0.19 17.41 5.69
CA ASN A 86 1.34 18.13 5.14
C ASN A 86 2.41 17.18 4.59
N ALA A 87 2.65 16.04 5.27
CA ALA A 87 3.59 15.02 4.77
C ALA A 87 3.11 14.44 3.43
N LEU A 88 1.83 14.07 3.32
CA LEU A 88 1.25 13.57 2.07
C LEU A 88 1.29 14.61 0.96
N ALA A 89 1.01 15.88 1.25
CA ALA A 89 1.11 16.96 0.27
C ALA A 89 2.54 17.08 -0.29
N ARG A 90 3.56 17.05 0.58
CA ARG A 90 4.97 17.05 0.16
C ARG A 90 5.33 15.83 -0.70
N LEU A 91 4.84 14.64 -0.35
CA LEU A 91 5.06 13.43 -1.15
C LEU A 91 4.42 13.56 -2.54
N LYS A 92 3.25 14.18 -2.63
CA LYS A 92 2.62 14.50 -3.93
C LYS A 92 3.50 15.44 -4.77
N GLU A 93 4.07 16.48 -4.18
CA GLU A 93 5.01 17.41 -4.87
C GLU A 93 6.28 16.69 -5.34
N GLN A 94 6.73 15.65 -4.62
CA GLN A 94 7.85 14.79 -4.99
C GLN A 94 7.50 13.76 -6.08
N GLY A 95 6.24 13.66 -6.49
CA GLY A 95 5.79 12.75 -7.56
C GLY A 95 5.33 11.37 -7.08
N PHE A 96 5.19 11.15 -5.77
CA PHE A 96 4.68 9.87 -5.26
C PHE A 96 3.21 9.65 -5.62
N THR A 97 2.89 8.40 -5.94
CA THR A 97 1.51 7.89 -5.94
C THR A 97 1.13 7.53 -4.51
N ILE A 98 -0.03 8.00 -4.05
CA ILE A 98 -0.53 7.73 -2.70
C ILE A 98 -1.81 6.90 -2.80
N ALA A 99 -1.88 5.81 -2.03
CA ALA A 99 -3.05 4.96 -1.89
C ALA A 99 -3.61 5.06 -0.46
N LEU A 100 -4.94 5.05 -0.32
CA LEU A 100 -5.62 4.90 0.97
C LEU A 100 -6.08 3.46 1.10
N ASP A 101 -5.66 2.80 2.18
CA ASP A 101 -5.91 1.38 2.41
C ASP A 101 -7.24 1.11 3.12
N ASP A 102 -7.82 -0.07 2.87
CA ASP A 102 -9.02 -0.63 3.51
C ASP A 102 -10.18 0.38 3.71
N TYR A 103 -10.41 1.27 2.72
CA TYR A 103 -11.48 2.26 2.79
C TYR A 103 -12.86 1.61 2.56
N VAL A 104 -13.76 1.78 3.54
CA VAL A 104 -15.15 1.31 3.46
C VAL A 104 -16.18 2.41 3.79
N GLY A 105 -15.75 3.68 3.75
CA GLY A 105 -16.61 4.84 4.02
C GLY A 105 -16.41 5.44 5.42
N GLN A 106 -15.26 5.22 6.05
CA GLN A 106 -14.94 5.80 7.36
C GLN A 106 -14.84 7.33 7.26
N GLN A 107 -15.66 8.03 8.03
CA GLN A 107 -15.77 9.49 7.97
C GLN A 107 -14.44 10.19 8.31
N HIS A 108 -13.65 9.65 9.25
CA HIS A 108 -12.37 10.25 9.62
C HIS A 108 -11.33 10.22 8.49
N LEU A 109 -11.48 9.35 7.49
CA LEU A 109 -10.57 9.24 6.34
C LEU A 109 -10.93 10.19 5.18
N GLU A 110 -12.08 10.86 5.22
CA GLU A 110 -12.52 11.78 4.16
C GLU A 110 -11.48 12.86 3.80
N PRO A 111 -10.70 13.45 4.75
CA PRO A 111 -9.67 14.41 4.40
C PRO A 111 -8.60 13.87 3.45
N PHE A 112 -8.29 12.58 3.53
CA PHE A 112 -7.31 11.94 2.64
C PHE A 112 -7.81 11.79 1.20
N LEU A 113 -9.13 11.66 0.99
CA LEU A 113 -9.71 11.44 -0.35
C LEU A 113 -9.40 12.55 -1.35
N LYS A 114 -8.99 13.74 -0.88
CA LYS A 114 -8.58 14.87 -1.71
C LYS A 114 -7.11 14.79 -2.17
N LEU A 115 -6.30 13.99 -1.49
CA LEU A 115 -4.86 13.88 -1.69
C LEU A 115 -4.44 12.60 -2.39
N VAL A 116 -5.19 11.50 -2.16
CA VAL A 116 -4.82 10.17 -2.66
C VAL A 116 -5.13 10.00 -4.14
N ASP A 117 -4.36 9.17 -4.80
CA ASP A 117 -4.53 8.81 -6.21
C ASP A 117 -5.25 7.47 -6.37
N ILE A 118 -5.13 6.60 -5.37
CA ILE A 118 -5.75 5.28 -5.34
C ILE A 118 -6.56 5.14 -4.05
N VAL A 119 -7.79 4.63 -4.16
CA VAL A 119 -8.61 4.25 -3.01
C VAL A 119 -8.82 2.74 -3.08
N LYS A 120 -8.23 2.01 -2.12
CA LYS A 120 -8.36 0.57 -1.98
C LYS A 120 -9.61 0.27 -1.14
N VAL A 121 -10.51 -0.54 -1.67
CA VAL A 121 -11.78 -0.87 -1.02
C VAL A 121 -11.82 -2.34 -0.71
N ASP A 122 -11.87 -2.68 0.58
CA ASP A 122 -11.98 -4.05 1.05
C ASP A 122 -13.38 -4.63 0.74
N PHE A 123 -13.46 -5.55 -0.19
CA PHE A 123 -14.71 -6.19 -0.58
C PHE A 123 -15.21 -7.20 0.46
N SER A 124 -14.37 -7.68 1.37
CA SER A 124 -14.79 -8.56 2.45
C SER A 124 -15.55 -7.79 3.55
N LEU A 125 -15.22 -6.51 3.75
CA LEU A 125 -15.80 -5.65 4.78
C LEU A 125 -16.90 -4.74 4.24
N ALA A 126 -16.75 -4.19 3.02
CA ALA A 126 -17.72 -3.29 2.42
C ALA A 126 -19.00 -4.03 2.00
N SER A 127 -20.17 -3.51 2.36
CA SER A 127 -21.45 -4.00 1.83
C SER A 127 -21.54 -3.72 0.32
N SER A 128 -22.37 -4.49 -0.40
CA SER A 128 -22.59 -4.28 -1.86
C SER A 128 -23.08 -2.86 -2.18
N ALA A 129 -23.86 -2.24 -1.30
CA ALA A 129 -24.29 -0.85 -1.45
C ALA A 129 -23.11 0.12 -1.32
N HIS A 130 -22.24 -0.05 -0.33
CA HIS A 130 -21.04 0.78 -0.15
C HIS A 130 -20.08 0.61 -1.33
N ARG A 131 -19.81 -0.62 -1.78
CA ARG A 131 -18.96 -0.89 -2.98
C ARG A 131 -19.45 -0.12 -4.21
N ALA A 132 -20.79 0.02 -4.39
CA ALA A 132 -21.39 0.75 -5.50
C ALA A 132 -21.33 2.28 -5.32
N MET A 133 -21.34 2.78 -4.09
CA MET A 133 -21.42 4.22 -3.78
C MET A 133 -20.03 4.88 -3.70
N ILE A 134 -19.02 4.19 -3.18
CA ILE A 134 -17.67 4.75 -2.95
C ILE A 134 -17.08 5.39 -4.21
N PRO A 135 -17.11 4.78 -5.41
CA PRO A 135 -16.57 5.42 -6.61
C PRO A 135 -17.34 6.67 -7.07
N ARG A 136 -18.47 6.96 -6.46
CA ARG A 136 -19.34 8.11 -6.77
C ARG A 136 -19.32 9.19 -5.70
N SER A 137 -18.70 8.93 -4.55
CA SER A 137 -18.65 9.84 -3.42
C SER A 137 -17.39 10.70 -3.51
N GLY A 138 -17.53 12.00 -3.69
CA GLY A 138 -16.63 13.12 -3.36
C GLY A 138 -15.09 12.96 -3.42
N VAL A 139 -14.59 11.89 -3.99
CA VAL A 139 -13.16 11.61 -4.16
C VAL A 139 -12.63 12.52 -5.28
N LYS A 140 -11.34 12.84 -5.25
CA LYS A 140 -10.63 13.53 -6.33
C LYS A 140 -11.02 12.94 -7.69
N GLN A 141 -11.28 13.81 -8.68
CA GLN A 141 -11.85 13.42 -9.98
C GLN A 141 -11.03 12.35 -10.72
N ASP A 142 -9.70 12.33 -10.53
CA ASP A 142 -8.78 11.41 -11.21
C ASP A 142 -8.36 10.20 -10.34
N ALA A 143 -8.96 10.03 -9.16
CA ALA A 143 -8.62 8.91 -8.30
C ALA A 143 -9.07 7.58 -8.92
N VAL A 144 -8.22 6.58 -8.78
CA VAL A 144 -8.45 5.21 -9.24
C VAL A 144 -8.95 4.37 -8.07
N PHE A 145 -10.01 3.58 -8.29
CA PHE A 145 -10.52 2.66 -7.28
C PHE A 145 -9.97 1.26 -7.52
N LEU A 146 -9.40 0.68 -6.45
CA LEU A 146 -8.91 -0.69 -6.39
C LEU A 146 -9.86 -1.53 -5.54
N ALA A 147 -10.40 -2.61 -6.10
CA ALA A 147 -11.19 -3.59 -5.36
C ALA A 147 -10.25 -4.65 -4.78
N GLU A 148 -10.22 -4.74 -3.44
CA GLU A 148 -9.40 -5.71 -2.73
C GLU A 148 -10.22 -6.92 -2.27
N LYS A 149 -9.49 -8.01 -2.01
CA LYS A 149 -10.05 -9.28 -1.50
C LYS A 149 -11.21 -9.81 -2.35
N VAL A 150 -11.16 -9.53 -3.67
CA VAL A 150 -12.14 -10.06 -4.63
C VAL A 150 -12.05 -11.58 -4.65
N ALA A 151 -13.11 -12.26 -4.21
CA ALA A 151 -13.13 -13.70 -4.03
C ALA A 151 -13.85 -14.45 -5.16
N THR A 152 -14.74 -13.77 -5.90
CA THR A 152 -15.60 -14.40 -6.91
C THR A 152 -15.64 -13.62 -8.22
N ARG A 153 -16.04 -14.34 -9.29
CA ARG A 153 -16.26 -13.72 -10.59
C ARG A 153 -17.38 -12.68 -10.57
N ASP A 154 -18.42 -12.92 -9.78
CA ASP A 154 -19.55 -11.99 -9.70
C ASP A 154 -19.15 -10.69 -8.99
N GLU A 155 -18.33 -10.77 -7.95
CA GLU A 155 -17.73 -9.59 -7.30
C GLU A 155 -16.85 -8.81 -8.27
N PHE A 156 -16.00 -9.48 -9.02
CA PHE A 156 -15.17 -8.84 -10.05
C PHE A 156 -16.02 -8.11 -11.09
N GLN A 157 -17.05 -8.77 -11.63
CA GLN A 157 -17.92 -8.15 -12.62
C GLN A 157 -18.72 -6.97 -12.03
N ALA A 158 -19.16 -7.08 -10.78
CA ALA A 158 -19.84 -5.99 -10.09
C ALA A 158 -18.88 -4.79 -9.90
N ALA A 159 -17.65 -5.04 -9.47
CA ALA A 159 -16.63 -4.00 -9.32
C ALA A 159 -16.36 -3.26 -10.64
N VAL A 160 -16.20 -3.98 -11.74
CA VAL A 160 -16.04 -3.37 -13.08
C VAL A 160 -17.23 -2.46 -13.41
N ARG A 161 -18.46 -2.91 -13.17
CA ARG A 161 -19.68 -2.09 -13.41
C ARG A 161 -19.77 -0.86 -12.53
N HIS A 162 -19.20 -0.90 -11.33
CA HIS A 162 -19.18 0.22 -10.37
C HIS A 162 -18.05 1.23 -10.64
N GLY A 163 -17.14 0.93 -11.58
CA GLY A 163 -16.07 1.84 -11.98
C GLY A 163 -14.72 1.57 -11.35
N TYR A 164 -14.54 0.44 -10.65
CA TYR A 164 -13.22 0.00 -10.21
C TYR A 164 -12.36 -0.35 -11.42
N ARG A 165 -11.07 0.03 -11.36
CA ARG A 165 -10.11 -0.19 -12.45
C ARG A 165 -8.96 -1.11 -12.08
N LEU A 166 -8.67 -1.23 -10.78
CA LEU A 166 -7.64 -2.13 -10.25
C LEU A 166 -8.32 -3.20 -9.37
N PHE A 167 -7.74 -4.38 -9.33
CA PHE A 167 -8.34 -5.53 -8.66
C PHE A 167 -7.28 -6.39 -8.01
N GLN A 168 -7.52 -6.82 -6.76
CA GLN A 168 -6.69 -7.73 -6.00
C GLN A 168 -7.55 -8.75 -5.28
N GLY A 169 -7.11 -9.99 -5.20
CA GLY A 169 -7.80 -11.04 -4.45
C GLY A 169 -7.57 -12.43 -5.02
N ASN A 170 -7.96 -13.43 -4.23
CA ASN A 170 -7.72 -14.84 -4.51
C ASN A 170 -8.38 -15.34 -5.80
N PHE A 171 -9.44 -14.67 -6.26
CA PHE A 171 -10.06 -14.97 -7.55
C PHE A 171 -9.12 -14.69 -8.72
N LEU A 172 -8.21 -13.72 -8.59
CA LEU A 172 -7.31 -13.29 -9.65
C LEU A 172 -5.93 -13.95 -9.56
N SER A 173 -5.36 -13.98 -8.36
CA SER A 173 -4.05 -14.55 -8.06
C SER A 173 -3.90 -14.81 -6.58
N HIS A 174 -3.12 -15.83 -6.22
CA HIS A 174 -2.71 -16.09 -4.84
C HIS A 174 -1.40 -15.35 -4.51
N PRO A 175 -1.18 -14.95 -3.26
CA PRO A 175 0.08 -14.36 -2.81
C PRO A 175 1.26 -15.31 -3.05
N GLU A 176 2.37 -14.79 -3.54
CA GLU A 176 3.63 -15.50 -3.65
C GLU A 176 4.52 -15.20 -2.45
N ILE A 177 5.08 -16.25 -1.84
CA ILE A 177 6.03 -16.10 -0.73
C ILE A 177 7.44 -16.11 -1.31
N LYS A 178 8.14 -14.98 -1.22
CA LYS A 178 9.58 -14.89 -1.50
C LYS A 178 10.35 -15.01 -0.19
N ARG A 179 11.30 -15.94 -0.11
CA ARG A 179 12.12 -16.16 1.09
C ARG A 179 13.47 -15.46 0.96
N GLY A 180 13.97 -14.92 2.07
CA GLY A 180 15.26 -14.22 2.11
C GLY A 180 16.50 -15.08 1.79
N SER A 181 16.35 -16.42 1.65
CA SER A 181 17.43 -17.30 1.18
C SER A 181 17.82 -17.08 -0.28
N ASP A 182 17.04 -16.31 -1.03
CA ASP A 182 17.35 -15.92 -2.41
C ASP A 182 18.25 -14.67 -2.48
N ILE A 183 18.68 -14.14 -1.33
CA ILE A 183 19.58 -12.99 -1.23
C ILE A 183 21.02 -13.49 -1.37
N PRO A 184 21.79 -13.05 -2.36
CA PRO A 184 23.21 -13.41 -2.47
C PRO A 184 23.97 -12.97 -1.21
N PRO A 185 24.87 -13.81 -0.64
CA PRO A 185 25.63 -13.49 0.56
C PRO A 185 26.45 -12.19 0.46
N ASP A 186 26.83 -11.81 -0.73
CA ASP A 186 27.62 -10.62 -1.05
C ASP A 186 26.82 -9.31 -0.89
N ALA A 187 25.49 -9.36 -1.02
CA ALA A 187 24.61 -8.20 -0.78
C ALA A 187 24.54 -7.83 0.72
N LEU A 188 24.70 -8.82 1.61
CA LEU A 188 24.75 -8.61 3.07
C LEU A 188 26.08 -8.00 3.53
N ALA A 189 27.18 -8.32 2.83
CA ALA A 189 28.51 -7.79 3.15
C ALA A 189 28.63 -6.28 2.88
N SER A 190 27.86 -5.75 1.93
CA SER A 190 27.85 -4.32 1.60
C SER A 190 27.11 -3.45 2.62
N LEU A 191 26.29 -4.04 3.48
CA LEU A 191 25.54 -3.35 4.56
C LEU A 191 26.38 -3.11 5.83
N HIS A 192 27.51 -3.78 6.01
CA HIS A 192 28.40 -3.62 7.17
C HIS A 192 29.47 -2.52 6.99
N LEU A 193 29.51 -1.83 5.85
CA LEU A 193 30.54 -0.85 5.51
C LEU A 193 30.00 0.59 5.39
N LEU A 194 28.76 0.85 5.78
CA LEU A 194 28.16 2.17 5.93
C LEU A 194 27.78 2.43 7.38
#